data_68d59ac49a3a89070df5462300ceb748
#
_entry.id   68d59ac49a3a89070df5462300ceb748
#
_cell.length_a   1.000
_cell.length_b   1.000
_cell.length_c   1.000
_cell.angle_alpha   90.00
_cell.angle_beta   90.00
_cell.angle_gamma   90.00
#
_symmetry.space_group_name_H-M   'P 1'
#
loop_
_entity.id
_entity.type
_entity.pdbx_description
1 polymer ?
#
loop_
_entity_poly.entity_id
_entity_poly.type
_entity_poly.pdbx_seq_one_letter_code
_entity_poly.pdbx_strand_id
1 'polypeptide(L)'
;MNLLAPFSLTLILSGATFVLMAALMRYRPPRKINQLYGYRTRASMASQERWDYAQQASAARSRFWGWVMVALGLMDAGLGGMPVGAGIPLSLIILIGSCVLLLKGTEDDLKKHFGPL
;
A
#
# COMPACT_ATOMS: atom_id res chain seq x y z
N MET A 1 22.60 7.44 12.06
CA MET A 1 21.43 7.03 11.26
C MET A 1 21.38 7.84 9.97
N ASN A 2 21.28 7.16 8.83
CA ASN A 2 21.28 7.82 7.52
C ASN A 2 19.89 7.77 6.87
N LEU A 3 19.02 8.70 7.26
CA LEU A 3 17.66 8.80 6.74
C LEU A 3 17.58 9.29 5.29
N LEU A 4 18.66 9.87 4.78
CA LEU A 4 18.72 10.39 3.41
C LEU A 4 19.27 9.37 2.41
N ALA A 5 19.68 8.18 2.86
CA ALA A 5 20.09 7.11 1.94
C ALA A 5 18.89 6.75 1.03
N PRO A 6 19.15 6.48 -0.27
CA PRO A 6 18.04 6.28 -1.22
C PRO A 6 17.06 5.18 -0.84
N PHE A 7 17.54 4.05 -0.35
CA PHE A 7 16.67 2.96 0.11
C PHE A 7 15.82 3.41 1.28
N SER A 8 16.46 3.97 2.32
CA SER A 8 15.77 4.42 3.53
C SER A 8 14.72 5.48 3.22
N LEU A 9 15.12 6.51 2.48
CA LEU A 9 14.23 7.63 2.15
C LEU A 9 13.03 7.16 1.32
N THR A 10 13.27 6.38 0.29
CA THR A 10 12.20 5.87 -0.58
C THR A 10 11.19 5.04 0.20
N LEU A 11 11.65 4.10 1.03
CA LEU A 11 10.75 3.22 1.77
C LEU A 11 10.03 3.93 2.91
N ILE A 12 10.69 4.85 3.59
CA ILE A 12 10.04 5.62 4.66
C ILE A 12 8.94 6.50 4.07
N LEU A 13 9.21 7.22 2.99
CA LEU A 13 8.20 8.08 2.36
C LEU A 13 7.07 7.27 1.74
N SER A 14 7.39 6.18 1.05
CA SER A 14 6.37 5.31 0.45
C SER A 14 5.51 4.64 1.51
N GLY A 15 6.14 4.12 2.56
CA GLY A 15 5.43 3.49 3.67
C GLY A 15 4.54 4.47 4.41
N ALA A 16 5.04 5.68 4.67
CA ALA A 16 4.25 6.75 5.30
C ALA A 16 3.03 7.10 4.44
N THR A 17 3.20 7.16 3.12
CA THR A 17 2.08 7.41 2.19
C THR A 17 1.03 6.30 2.30
N PHE A 18 1.44 5.05 2.33
CA PHE A 18 0.53 3.91 2.47
C PHE A 18 -0.24 3.97 3.79
N VAL A 19 0.45 4.30 4.89
CA VAL A 19 -0.18 4.43 6.22
C VAL A 19 -1.16 5.61 6.24
N LEU A 20 -0.79 6.74 5.65
CA LEU A 20 -1.67 7.91 5.55
C LEU A 20 -2.92 7.61 4.72
N MET A 21 -2.76 6.89 3.60
CA MET A 21 -3.91 6.49 2.79
C MET A 21 -4.85 5.57 3.58
N ALA A 22 -4.29 4.63 4.34
CA ALA A 22 -5.08 3.76 5.21
C ALA A 22 -5.83 4.57 6.27
N ALA A 23 -5.20 5.58 6.85
CA ALA A 23 -5.83 6.46 7.83
C ALA A 23 -6.96 7.28 7.22
N LEU A 24 -6.76 7.83 6.01
CA LEU A 24 -7.80 8.54 5.29
C LEU A 24 -9.00 7.65 5.01
N MET A 25 -8.75 6.40 4.61
CA MET A 25 -9.81 5.43 4.35
C MET A 25 -10.59 5.09 5.62
N ARG A 26 -9.96 5.19 6.79
CA ARG A 26 -10.59 4.95 8.07
C ARG A 26 -11.42 6.15 8.55
N TYR A 27 -10.86 7.36 8.46
CA TYR A 27 -11.50 8.57 9.00
C TYR A 27 -12.45 9.24 8.03
N ARG A 28 -12.18 9.13 6.72
CA ARG A 28 -13.03 9.67 5.66
C ARG A 28 -13.18 8.64 4.55
N PRO A 29 -13.88 7.52 4.82
CA PRO A 29 -14.00 6.46 3.83
C PRO A 29 -14.78 6.92 2.60
N PRO A 30 -14.41 6.46 1.39
CA PRO A 30 -15.16 6.73 0.17
C PRO A 30 -16.43 5.88 0.16
N ARG A 31 -17.52 6.43 0.69
CA ARG A 31 -18.78 5.68 0.89
C ARG A 31 -19.48 5.33 -0.42
N LYS A 32 -19.41 6.25 -1.39
CA LYS A 32 -20.01 6.03 -2.71
C LYS A 32 -18.97 5.65 -3.74
N ILE A 33 -19.34 4.78 -4.67
CA ILE A 33 -18.48 4.46 -5.81
C ILE A 33 -18.21 5.74 -6.59
N ASN A 34 -16.93 6.07 -6.80
CA ASN A 34 -16.54 7.30 -7.47
C ASN A 34 -15.27 7.11 -8.29
N GLN A 35 -14.90 8.11 -9.08
CA GLN A 35 -13.75 8.07 -9.98
C GLN A 35 -12.49 8.72 -9.42
N LEU A 36 -12.54 9.28 -8.21
CA LEU A 36 -11.46 10.13 -7.70
C LEU A 36 -10.72 9.58 -6.51
N TYR A 37 -11.36 8.77 -5.66
CA TYR A 37 -10.84 8.47 -4.34
C TYR A 37 -11.20 7.06 -3.91
N GLY A 38 -10.22 6.35 -3.35
CA GLY A 38 -10.38 5.01 -2.82
C GLY A 38 -9.76 3.92 -3.69
N TYR A 39 -9.95 2.67 -3.30
CA TYR A 39 -9.53 1.51 -4.07
C TYR A 39 -10.53 1.29 -5.22
N ARG A 40 -10.08 1.49 -6.43
CA ARG A 40 -10.94 1.54 -7.61
C ARG A 40 -10.49 0.54 -8.66
N THR A 41 -11.09 -0.62 -8.65
CA THR A 41 -10.89 -1.63 -9.70
C THR A 41 -12.25 -1.99 -10.28
N ARG A 42 -12.25 -2.68 -11.41
CA ARG A 42 -13.49 -3.15 -12.02
C ARG A 42 -14.30 -4.00 -11.04
N ALA A 43 -13.63 -4.88 -10.30
CA ALA A 43 -14.28 -5.75 -9.32
C ALA A 43 -14.85 -4.96 -8.13
N SER A 44 -14.12 -3.96 -7.63
CA SER A 44 -14.57 -3.15 -6.49
C SER A 44 -15.71 -2.21 -6.85
N MET A 45 -15.76 -1.74 -8.09
CA MET A 45 -16.78 -0.80 -8.56
C MET A 45 -18.04 -1.47 -9.11
N ALA A 46 -18.10 -2.80 -9.11
CA ALA A 46 -19.21 -3.54 -9.70
C ALA A 46 -20.49 -3.46 -8.86
N SER A 47 -20.40 -3.23 -7.55
CA SER A 47 -21.55 -3.05 -6.68
C SER A 47 -21.13 -2.26 -5.44
N GLN A 48 -22.12 -1.72 -4.73
CA GLN A 48 -21.86 -0.99 -3.48
C GLN A 48 -21.28 -1.92 -2.40
N GLU A 49 -21.73 -3.16 -2.33
CA GLU A 49 -21.22 -4.14 -1.37
C GLU A 49 -19.77 -4.48 -1.65
N ARG A 50 -19.41 -4.68 -2.92
CA ARG A 50 -18.03 -4.92 -3.34
C ARG A 50 -17.17 -3.71 -3.02
N TRP A 51 -17.66 -2.52 -3.28
CA TRP A 51 -16.95 -1.27 -2.99
C TRP A 51 -16.63 -1.16 -1.51
N ASP A 52 -17.63 -1.31 -0.65
CA ASP A 52 -17.46 -1.18 0.80
C ASP A 52 -16.44 -2.18 1.34
N TYR A 53 -16.53 -3.42 0.91
CA TYR A 53 -15.60 -4.47 1.31
C TYR A 53 -14.17 -4.17 0.83
N ALA A 54 -14.03 -3.76 -0.43
CA ALA A 54 -12.72 -3.47 -1.03
C ALA A 54 -12.01 -2.31 -0.33
N GLN A 55 -12.76 -1.26 0.06
CA GLN A 55 -12.16 -0.14 0.76
C GLN A 55 -11.56 -0.57 2.10
N GLN A 56 -12.26 -1.37 2.86
CA GLN A 56 -11.77 -1.87 4.14
C GLN A 56 -10.59 -2.84 3.98
N ALA A 57 -10.71 -3.78 3.06
CA ALA A 57 -9.67 -4.79 2.82
C ALA A 57 -8.37 -4.15 2.31
N SER A 58 -8.48 -3.23 1.35
CA SER A 58 -7.30 -2.55 0.80
C SER A 58 -6.65 -1.62 1.83
N ALA A 59 -7.45 -0.95 2.67
CA ALA A 59 -6.92 -0.09 3.73
C ALA A 59 -6.12 -0.90 4.76
N ALA A 60 -6.61 -2.08 5.14
CA ALA A 60 -5.89 -2.95 6.08
C ALA A 60 -4.55 -3.41 5.48
N ARG A 61 -4.52 -3.79 4.21
CA ARG A 61 -3.29 -4.18 3.52
C ARG A 61 -2.34 -3.00 3.33
N SER A 62 -2.87 -1.83 3.01
CA SER A 62 -2.07 -0.60 2.86
C SER A 62 -1.38 -0.26 4.19
N ARG A 63 -2.10 -0.36 5.30
CA ARG A 63 -1.52 -0.13 6.62
C ARG A 63 -0.41 -1.13 6.93
N PHE A 64 -0.64 -2.41 6.65
CA PHE A 64 0.35 -3.45 6.89
C PHE A 64 1.62 -3.22 6.08
N TRP A 65 1.50 -3.09 4.76
CA TRP A 65 2.66 -2.90 3.88
C TRP A 65 3.35 -1.56 4.10
N GLY A 66 2.57 -0.54 4.47
CA GLY A 66 3.13 0.77 4.82
C GLY A 66 4.08 0.68 6.01
N TRP A 67 3.65 0.03 7.07
CA TRP A 67 4.51 -0.15 8.25
C TRP A 67 5.69 -1.07 7.98
N VAL A 68 5.53 -2.10 7.15
CA VAL A 68 6.64 -2.96 6.72
C VAL A 68 7.71 -2.12 6.01
N MET A 69 7.30 -1.27 5.06
CA MET A 69 8.24 -0.42 4.33
C MET A 69 8.94 0.60 5.24
N VAL A 70 8.20 1.22 6.16
CA VAL A 70 8.80 2.15 7.12
C VAL A 70 9.84 1.43 7.99
N ALA A 71 9.51 0.25 8.50
CA ALA A 71 10.42 -0.53 9.32
C ALA A 71 11.71 -0.90 8.56
N LEU A 72 11.57 -1.36 7.32
CA LEU A 72 12.73 -1.70 6.49
C LEU A 72 13.60 -0.47 6.21
N GLY A 73 12.98 0.67 5.93
CA GLY A 73 13.70 1.93 5.71
C GLY A 73 14.45 2.39 6.96
N LEU A 74 13.83 2.28 8.13
CA LEU A 74 14.47 2.65 9.40
C LEU A 74 15.62 1.70 9.74
N MET A 75 15.47 0.40 9.46
CA MET A 75 16.55 -0.56 9.67
C MET A 75 17.75 -0.23 8.80
N ASP A 76 17.54 0.06 7.53
CA ASP A 76 18.62 0.44 6.63
C ASP A 76 19.30 1.74 7.09
N ALA A 77 18.53 2.73 7.49
CA ALA A 77 19.05 4.01 8.02
C ALA A 77 19.93 3.78 9.26
N GLY A 78 19.50 2.89 10.15
CA GLY A 78 20.24 2.53 11.35
C GLY A 78 21.54 1.80 11.07
N LEU A 79 21.60 1.07 9.97
CA LEU A 79 22.80 0.34 9.52
C LEU A 79 23.73 1.22 8.65
N GLY A 80 23.41 2.50 8.46
CA GLY A 80 24.23 3.44 7.70
C GLY A 80 23.76 3.72 6.30
N GLY A 81 22.74 3.02 5.82
CA GLY A 81 22.19 3.20 4.47
C GLY A 81 22.98 2.46 3.39
N MET A 82 22.29 1.71 2.56
CA MET A 82 22.96 1.03 1.46
C MET A 82 23.28 2.02 0.30
N PRO A 83 24.29 1.71 -0.52
CA PRO A 83 24.69 2.61 -1.61
C PRO A 83 23.60 2.76 -2.67
N VAL A 84 23.67 3.85 -3.42
CA VAL A 84 22.68 4.23 -4.46
C VAL A 84 22.44 3.10 -5.46
N GLY A 85 23.49 2.44 -5.91
CA GLY A 85 23.41 1.39 -6.93
C GLY A 85 22.59 0.17 -6.51
N ALA A 86 22.57 -0.14 -5.21
CA ALA A 86 21.74 -1.21 -4.65
C ALA A 86 20.42 -0.67 -4.07
N GLY A 87 20.48 0.50 -3.45
CA GLY A 87 19.35 1.09 -2.73
C GLY A 87 18.17 1.47 -3.61
N ILE A 88 18.43 2.13 -4.74
CA ILE A 88 17.35 2.54 -5.64
C ILE A 88 16.61 1.35 -6.24
N PRO A 89 17.28 0.39 -6.90
CA PRO A 89 16.53 -0.75 -7.47
C PRO A 89 15.83 -1.58 -6.42
N LEU A 90 16.45 -1.84 -5.28
CA LEU A 90 15.86 -2.67 -4.24
C LEU A 90 14.63 -2.00 -3.61
N SER A 91 14.69 -0.69 -3.34
CA SER A 91 13.55 0.04 -2.80
C SER A 91 12.37 0.06 -3.78
N LEU A 92 12.64 0.22 -5.07
CA LEU A 92 11.59 0.18 -6.09
C LEU A 92 10.95 -1.21 -6.21
N ILE A 93 11.76 -2.27 -6.13
CA ILE A 93 11.25 -3.64 -6.15
C ILE A 93 10.31 -3.87 -4.96
N ILE A 94 10.69 -3.43 -3.78
CA ILE A 94 9.85 -3.57 -2.57
C ILE A 94 8.57 -2.76 -2.70
N LEU A 95 8.66 -1.52 -3.18
CA LEU A 95 7.49 -0.67 -3.39
C LEU A 95 6.51 -1.27 -4.40
N ILE A 96 7.01 -1.67 -5.56
CA ILE A 96 6.19 -2.28 -6.60
C ILE A 96 5.60 -3.59 -6.11
N GLY A 97 6.39 -4.43 -5.44
CA GLY A 97 5.93 -5.69 -4.86
C GLY A 97 4.82 -5.48 -3.85
N SER A 98 4.94 -4.46 -3.00
CA SER A 98 3.90 -4.10 -2.03
C SER A 98 2.61 -3.69 -2.72
N CYS A 99 2.69 -2.88 -3.77
CA CYS A 99 1.53 -2.49 -4.57
C CYS A 99 0.84 -3.71 -5.21
N VAL A 100 1.63 -4.60 -5.82
CA VAL A 100 1.12 -5.81 -6.46
C VAL A 100 0.43 -6.72 -5.43
N LEU A 101 1.05 -6.94 -4.28
CA LEU A 101 0.47 -7.78 -3.22
C LEU A 101 -0.79 -7.17 -2.63
N LEU A 102 -0.85 -5.85 -2.50
CA LEU A 102 -2.04 -5.16 -2.05
C LEU A 102 -3.19 -5.37 -3.05
N LEU A 103 -2.94 -5.15 -4.33
CA LEU A 103 -3.93 -5.31 -5.39
C LEU A 103 -4.39 -6.77 -5.49
N LYS A 104 -3.45 -7.68 -5.62
CA LYS A 104 -3.76 -9.10 -5.76
C LYS A 104 -4.53 -9.64 -4.56
N GLY A 105 -4.09 -9.32 -3.36
CA GLY A 105 -4.74 -9.77 -2.13
C GLY A 105 -6.17 -9.25 -2.03
N THR A 106 -6.39 -7.99 -2.35
CA THR A 106 -7.74 -7.39 -2.30
C THR A 106 -8.64 -7.98 -3.37
N GLU A 107 -8.12 -8.17 -4.60
CA GLU A 107 -8.91 -8.79 -5.68
C GLU A 107 -9.24 -10.25 -5.38
N ASP A 108 -8.31 -11.00 -4.80
CA ASP A 108 -8.56 -12.39 -4.39
C ASP A 108 -9.63 -12.45 -3.30
N ASP A 109 -9.60 -11.53 -2.34
CA ASP A 109 -10.62 -11.44 -1.29
C ASP A 109 -12.00 -11.11 -1.85
N LEU A 110 -12.07 -10.20 -2.81
CA LEU A 110 -13.34 -9.88 -3.49
C LEU A 110 -13.89 -11.10 -4.21
N LYS A 111 -13.03 -11.82 -4.91
CA LYS A 111 -13.41 -13.03 -5.65
C LYS A 111 -13.90 -14.13 -4.70
N LYS A 112 -13.24 -14.31 -3.56
CA LYS A 112 -13.64 -15.30 -2.56
C LYS A 112 -14.96 -14.94 -1.88
N HIS A 113 -15.17 -13.66 -1.61
CA HIS A 113 -16.32 -13.18 -0.85
C HIS A 113 -17.58 -13.03 -1.71
N PHE A 114 -17.42 -12.51 -2.93
CA PHE A 114 -18.54 -12.20 -3.85
C PHE A 114 -18.58 -13.07 -5.12
N GLY A 115 -17.54 -13.85 -5.37
CA GLY A 115 -17.41 -14.61 -6.60
C GLY A 115 -16.76 -13.80 -7.73
N PRO A 116 -16.49 -14.44 -8.89
CA PRO A 116 -15.92 -13.74 -10.04
C PRO A 116 -16.91 -12.75 -10.65
N LEU A 117 -16.37 -11.76 -11.38
CA LEU A 117 -17.18 -10.81 -12.13
C LEU A 117 -17.91 -11.47 -13.29
#